data_2609c1a08e9319b3849010c350c068db
#
_entry.id   2609c1a08e9319b3849010c350c068db
#
_cell.length_a   1.000
_cell.length_b   1.000
_cell.length_c   1.000
_cell.angle_alpha   90.00
_cell.angle_beta   90.00
_cell.angle_gamma   90.00
#
_symmetry.space_group_name_H-M   'P 1'
#
loop_
_entity.id
_entity.type
_entity.pdbx_description
1 polymer ?
#
loop_
_entity_poly.entity_id
_entity_poly.type
_entity_poly.pdbx_seq_one_letter_code
_entity_poly.pdbx_strand_id
1 'polypeptide(L)'
;MKKFDISKFAFFLFLSICTQFVAKAQFTLTGQLRTRTEIRNGLGNLVPTDSKSAAFTSQRTRLNFGYKWDRVVFGAAVQDVRVWGQDASSISNADGAKLMLHEGWAEVTLANKADTTIKFKTLDLLTVKIGRQELIYDDVRLIGNLDWLQQGRRHDMILLKAVHHGWQVDAGYAFGQNTDAFGTVSTGYVPANVNAFTRTSTGVLVPTPAGIIPLTVGGGIGANSVKTGGALAWINPPSTNGASQDYKSFKSVYISRKFNQTKFSGLFFQDDFSAYRLDSVGSAATGYVYGRRFLPSSTTDAFDYSQSRSRTTYGLMINHTLGNASGFGKIALQGAYYGQTGKDREGNDMDAFHYTLAATYQKSKWAFTLGYDVLSGNDGSSATNNYKASTGYNNRFDPLYGTPHRHWGYMDYFYVGTNSPAGGLNNGYLKAKYTSNMLTFGVDYHTFALNKATTKGDGTLVGTDLGNEIDFLLNYNMNKFTNIELGYSVMMATDNMTFAKGQATTDAAAKTFDKTGTWLYLMINIRPDFFYAKPVAIK
;
A
#
# COMPACT_ATOMS: atom_id res chain seq x y z
N MET A 1 -27.19 48.77 -35.96
CA MET A 1 -27.77 47.62 -35.23
C MET A 1 -26.63 46.81 -34.69
N LYS A 2 -26.44 46.76 -33.35
CA LYS A 2 -25.42 45.89 -32.72
C LYS A 2 -25.87 44.44 -32.84
N LYS A 3 -25.06 43.60 -33.44
CA LYS A 3 -25.32 42.15 -33.52
C LYS A 3 -25.41 41.59 -32.10
N PHE A 4 -26.55 41.01 -31.77
CA PHE A 4 -26.79 40.34 -30.50
C PHE A 4 -25.96 39.06 -30.47
N ASP A 5 -25.06 38.96 -29.50
CA ASP A 5 -24.11 37.84 -29.38
C ASP A 5 -24.81 36.67 -28.68
N ILE A 6 -25.39 35.80 -29.49
CA ILE A 6 -26.18 34.63 -29.02
C ILE A 6 -25.33 33.71 -28.13
N SER A 7 -24.02 33.67 -28.31
CA SER A 7 -23.14 32.81 -27.49
C SER A 7 -23.03 33.30 -26.05
N LYS A 8 -22.97 34.62 -25.86
CA LYS A 8 -22.94 35.23 -24.53
C LYS A 8 -24.31 35.10 -23.84
N PHE A 9 -25.40 35.26 -24.60
CA PHE A 9 -26.73 35.05 -24.07
C PHE A 9 -26.96 33.60 -23.66
N ALA A 10 -26.55 32.62 -24.46
CA ALA A 10 -26.63 31.21 -24.13
C ALA A 10 -25.77 30.85 -22.91
N PHE A 11 -24.57 31.45 -22.77
CA PHE A 11 -23.73 31.27 -21.61
C PHE A 11 -24.33 31.86 -20.34
N PHE A 12 -24.90 33.08 -20.40
CA PHE A 12 -25.60 33.68 -19.27
C PHE A 12 -26.92 32.97 -18.93
N LEU A 13 -27.63 32.46 -19.93
CA LEU A 13 -28.84 31.66 -19.70
C LEU A 13 -28.50 30.33 -19.05
N PHE A 14 -27.43 29.67 -19.49
CA PHE A 14 -26.91 28.44 -18.87
C PHE A 14 -26.44 28.68 -17.42
N LEU A 15 -25.73 29.79 -17.18
CA LEU A 15 -25.33 30.19 -15.83
C LEU A 15 -26.53 30.53 -14.94
N SER A 16 -27.55 31.20 -15.48
CA SER A 16 -28.81 31.56 -14.78
C SER A 16 -29.66 30.32 -14.46
N ILE A 17 -29.71 29.35 -15.35
CA ILE A 17 -30.38 28.06 -15.10
C ILE A 17 -29.66 27.28 -14.01
N CYS A 18 -28.35 27.32 -13.96
CA CYS A 18 -27.56 26.70 -12.90
C CYS A 18 -27.75 27.33 -11.51
N THR A 19 -28.18 28.60 -11.44
CA THR A 19 -28.41 29.32 -10.17
C THR A 19 -29.83 29.17 -9.59
N GLN A 20 -30.78 28.64 -10.37
CA GLN A 20 -32.19 28.53 -9.94
C GLN A 20 -32.55 27.19 -9.26
N PHE A 21 -31.65 26.22 -9.26
CA PHE A 21 -31.86 25.04 -8.45
C PHE A 21 -31.37 25.32 -7.03
N VAL A 22 -32.31 25.74 -6.15
CA VAL A 22 -32.16 25.49 -4.70
C VAL A 22 -32.26 23.97 -4.53
N ALA A 23 -31.23 23.28 -5.06
CA ALA A 23 -31.17 21.85 -5.05
C ALA A 23 -30.84 21.43 -3.62
N LYS A 24 -31.58 20.46 -3.09
CA LYS A 24 -31.20 19.68 -1.91
C LYS A 24 -29.91 18.89 -2.14
N ALA A 25 -29.27 19.08 -3.28
CA ALA A 25 -27.98 18.49 -3.65
C ALA A 25 -26.83 19.26 -3.03
N GLN A 26 -25.95 18.55 -2.35
CA GLN A 26 -24.72 19.13 -1.82
C GLN A 26 -23.56 18.77 -2.74
N PHE A 27 -22.99 19.77 -3.38
CA PHE A 27 -21.75 19.65 -4.16
C PHE A 27 -20.59 20.15 -3.30
N THR A 28 -19.49 19.40 -3.30
CA THR A 28 -18.24 19.76 -2.63
C THR A 28 -17.09 19.71 -3.62
N LEU A 29 -16.18 20.67 -3.53
CA LEU A 29 -14.94 20.70 -4.29
C LEU A 29 -13.81 21.07 -3.34
N THR A 30 -12.84 20.16 -3.20
CA THR A 30 -11.65 20.43 -2.41
C THR A 30 -10.40 20.17 -3.23
N GLY A 31 -9.33 20.89 -2.92
CA GLY A 31 -8.03 20.67 -3.53
C GLY A 31 -7.03 20.09 -2.55
N GLN A 32 -5.95 19.54 -3.09
CA GLN A 32 -4.75 19.24 -2.34
C GLN A 32 -3.53 19.52 -3.20
N LEU A 33 -2.62 20.35 -2.70
CA LEU A 33 -1.26 20.44 -3.15
C LEU A 33 -0.37 19.94 -2.03
N ARG A 34 0.34 18.83 -2.25
CA ARG A 34 1.26 18.25 -1.29
C ARG A 34 2.63 18.09 -1.94
N THR A 35 3.60 18.88 -1.47
CA THR A 35 5.00 18.74 -1.84
C THR A 35 5.74 18.03 -0.73
N ARG A 36 6.71 17.18 -1.08
CA ARG A 36 7.61 16.54 -0.12
C ARG A 36 9.03 16.56 -0.70
N THR A 37 9.87 17.37 -0.07
CA THR A 37 11.30 17.41 -0.34
C THR A 37 11.99 16.43 0.58
N GLU A 38 12.80 15.56 0.02
CA GLU A 38 13.43 14.45 0.73
C GLU A 38 14.93 14.45 0.49
N ILE A 39 15.70 14.12 1.56
CA ILE A 39 17.11 13.76 1.51
C ILE A 39 17.20 12.33 2.04
N ARG A 40 17.67 11.42 1.20
CA ARG A 40 17.72 9.99 1.48
C ARG A 40 19.14 9.47 1.45
N ASN A 41 19.54 8.76 2.50
CA ASN A 41 20.75 7.96 2.53
C ASN A 41 20.41 6.63 3.20
N GLY A 42 20.08 5.62 2.39
CA GLY A 42 19.71 4.31 2.92
C GLY A 42 18.23 4.16 3.32
N LEU A 43 17.28 4.82 2.64
CA LEU A 43 15.85 4.56 2.81
C LEU A 43 15.48 3.23 2.17
N GLY A 44 14.84 2.33 2.92
CA GLY A 44 14.35 1.03 2.47
C GLY A 44 15.41 -0.04 2.25
N ASN A 45 16.65 0.35 2.02
CA ASN A 45 17.82 -0.52 1.84
C ASN A 45 19.08 0.19 2.34
N LEU A 46 20.05 -0.57 2.82
CA LEU A 46 21.36 -0.01 3.13
C LEU A 46 22.08 0.39 1.83
N VAL A 47 22.90 1.41 1.89
CA VAL A 47 23.71 1.87 0.76
C VAL A 47 25.17 1.47 0.96
N PRO A 48 25.94 1.25 -0.13
CA PRO A 48 27.38 1.06 -0.01
C PRO A 48 28.04 2.23 0.72
N THR A 49 29.12 1.96 1.44
CA THR A 49 29.99 3.00 2.01
C THR A 49 30.39 4.01 0.94
N ASP A 50 30.50 5.27 1.30
CA ASP A 50 30.82 6.38 0.40
C ASP A 50 29.71 6.76 -0.61
N SER A 51 28.50 6.19 -0.49
CA SER A 51 27.35 6.59 -1.29
C SER A 51 26.91 8.03 -0.97
N LYS A 52 26.59 8.80 -2.02
CA LYS A 52 26.05 10.14 -1.86
C LYS A 52 24.54 10.08 -1.58
N SER A 53 24.06 10.96 -0.71
CA SER A 53 22.64 11.12 -0.45
C SER A 53 21.89 11.58 -1.70
N ALA A 54 20.71 11.02 -1.93
CA ALA A 54 19.78 11.47 -2.94
C ALA A 54 18.90 12.59 -2.39
N ALA A 55 18.65 13.63 -3.20
CA ALA A 55 17.75 14.73 -2.84
C ALA A 55 16.78 15.00 -4.00
N PHE A 56 15.49 15.11 -3.70
CA PHE A 56 14.45 15.41 -4.69
C PHE A 56 13.19 15.95 -4.02
N THR A 57 12.32 16.56 -4.81
CA THR A 57 10.99 16.98 -4.38
C THR A 57 9.93 16.24 -5.18
N SER A 58 9.05 15.52 -4.50
CA SER A 58 7.85 14.93 -5.08
C SER A 58 6.64 15.81 -4.83
N GLN A 59 5.66 15.76 -5.72
CA GLN A 59 4.44 16.56 -5.61
C GLN A 59 3.23 15.70 -5.95
N ARG A 60 2.15 15.90 -5.20
CA ARG A 60 0.80 15.50 -5.58
C ARG A 60 -0.09 16.72 -5.68
N THR A 61 -0.78 16.86 -6.80
CA THR A 61 -1.90 17.78 -6.96
C THR A 61 -3.16 16.94 -7.15
N ARG A 62 -4.19 17.16 -6.32
CA ARG A 62 -5.46 16.41 -6.35
C ARG A 62 -6.64 17.35 -6.26
N LEU A 63 -7.68 17.10 -7.06
CA LEU A 63 -8.99 17.72 -6.94
C LEU A 63 -10.02 16.64 -6.61
N ASN A 64 -10.78 16.87 -5.54
CA ASN A 64 -11.81 15.95 -5.08
C ASN A 64 -13.18 16.61 -5.30
N PHE A 65 -14.04 15.89 -5.99
CA PHE A 65 -15.42 16.25 -6.28
C PHE A 65 -16.34 15.34 -5.49
N GLY A 66 -17.29 15.92 -4.78
CA GLY A 66 -18.33 15.18 -4.09
C GLY A 66 -19.71 15.72 -4.49
N TYR A 67 -20.65 14.83 -4.70
CA TYR A 67 -22.04 15.17 -4.95
C TYR A 67 -22.93 14.24 -4.14
N LYS A 68 -23.87 14.83 -3.42
CA LYS A 68 -24.85 14.08 -2.64
C LYS A 68 -26.24 14.60 -2.92
N TRP A 69 -27.12 13.72 -3.36
CA TRP A 69 -28.52 14.02 -3.55
C TRP A 69 -29.39 12.80 -3.27
N ASP A 70 -30.40 12.97 -2.42
CA ASP A 70 -31.28 11.90 -2.00
C ASP A 70 -30.51 10.68 -1.49
N ARG A 71 -30.59 9.55 -2.18
CA ARG A 71 -29.96 8.27 -1.83
C ARG A 71 -28.66 8.01 -2.59
N VAL A 72 -28.21 8.95 -3.38
CA VAL A 72 -27.02 8.80 -4.20
C VAL A 72 -25.91 9.70 -3.69
N VAL A 73 -24.73 9.13 -3.53
CA VAL A 73 -23.49 9.87 -3.31
C VAL A 73 -22.55 9.52 -4.47
N PHE A 74 -22.00 10.53 -5.10
CA PHE A 74 -20.98 10.39 -6.14
C PHE A 74 -19.68 11.03 -5.66
N GLY A 75 -18.57 10.33 -5.86
CA GLY A 75 -17.23 10.84 -5.54
C GLY A 75 -16.28 10.63 -6.71
N ALA A 76 -15.49 11.65 -7.01
CA ALA A 76 -14.42 11.55 -7.97
C ALA A 76 -13.18 12.30 -7.45
N ALA A 77 -12.00 11.75 -7.70
CA ALA A 77 -10.74 12.41 -7.40
C ALA A 77 -9.80 12.27 -8.60
N VAL A 78 -9.38 13.39 -9.16
CA VAL A 78 -8.35 13.43 -10.19
C VAL A 78 -7.05 13.91 -9.58
N GLN A 79 -5.93 13.28 -9.96
CA GLN A 79 -4.62 13.63 -9.41
C GLN A 79 -3.52 13.62 -10.46
N ASP A 80 -2.53 14.46 -10.22
CA ASP A 80 -1.21 14.41 -10.83
C ASP A 80 -0.18 14.10 -9.75
N VAL A 81 0.77 13.20 -10.05
CA VAL A 81 1.89 12.86 -9.18
C VAL A 81 3.18 12.96 -9.99
N ARG A 82 4.12 13.76 -9.52
CA ARG A 82 5.39 14.00 -10.22
C ARG A 82 6.57 14.21 -9.27
N VAL A 83 7.76 14.08 -9.80
CA VAL A 83 9.01 14.59 -9.21
C VAL A 83 9.36 15.89 -9.94
N TRP A 84 9.77 16.93 -9.22
CA TRP A 84 10.15 18.20 -9.81
C TRP A 84 11.35 18.03 -10.74
N GLY A 85 11.26 18.62 -11.92
CA GLY A 85 12.26 18.48 -12.98
C GLY A 85 12.16 17.18 -13.80
N GLN A 86 11.15 16.33 -13.53
CA GLN A 86 10.93 15.11 -14.30
C GLN A 86 10.53 15.39 -15.76
N ASP A 87 9.88 16.51 -16.01
CA ASP A 87 9.40 16.92 -17.32
C ASP A 87 10.28 18.04 -17.89
N ALA A 88 10.50 18.00 -19.19
CA ALA A 88 11.25 19.03 -19.93
C ALA A 88 10.38 20.23 -20.35
N SER A 89 9.41 20.61 -19.52
CA SER A 89 8.35 21.57 -19.80
C SER A 89 8.83 22.98 -20.16
N SER A 90 10.08 23.34 -19.83
CA SER A 90 10.66 24.64 -20.17
C SER A 90 11.15 24.76 -21.61
N ILE A 91 11.32 23.65 -22.33
CA ILE A 91 11.90 23.61 -23.68
C ILE A 91 11.13 22.72 -24.67
N SER A 92 10.12 21.98 -24.21
CA SER A 92 9.38 21.01 -25.01
C SER A 92 7.99 20.78 -24.44
N ASN A 93 6.99 20.54 -25.31
CA ASN A 93 5.65 20.07 -24.95
C ASN A 93 5.60 18.54 -24.81
N ALA A 94 6.72 17.88 -24.54
CA ALA A 94 6.82 16.43 -24.40
C ALA A 94 6.35 15.89 -23.04
N ASP A 95 5.69 16.72 -22.23
CA ASP A 95 5.07 16.31 -20.97
C ASP A 95 3.98 15.29 -21.25
N GLY A 96 4.22 14.04 -20.94
CA GLY A 96 3.20 13.01 -21.06
C GLY A 96 1.98 13.28 -20.17
N ALA A 97 0.83 12.72 -20.52
CA ALA A 97 -0.38 12.81 -19.72
C ALA A 97 -0.16 12.09 -18.37
N LYS A 98 -0.11 12.86 -17.27
CA LYS A 98 0.11 12.36 -15.90
C LYS A 98 -1.12 12.50 -15.03
N LEU A 99 -2.14 13.25 -15.49
CA LEU A 99 -3.41 13.38 -14.80
C LEU A 99 -4.14 12.04 -14.85
N MET A 100 -4.49 11.51 -13.68
CA MET A 100 -5.16 10.21 -13.55
C MET A 100 -6.40 10.31 -12.67
N LEU A 101 -7.37 9.44 -12.94
CA LEU A 101 -8.49 9.23 -12.04
C LEU A 101 -8.02 8.37 -10.85
N HIS A 102 -7.90 9.01 -9.68
CA HIS A 102 -7.56 8.30 -8.44
C HIS A 102 -8.77 7.57 -7.87
N GLU A 103 -9.92 8.24 -7.79
CA GLU A 103 -11.20 7.66 -7.40
C GLU A 103 -12.28 8.10 -8.38
N GLY A 104 -13.26 7.21 -8.61
CA GLY A 104 -14.46 7.47 -9.39
C GLY A 104 -15.50 6.43 -9.04
N TRP A 105 -16.47 6.79 -8.19
CA TRP A 105 -17.44 5.86 -7.63
C TRP A 105 -18.79 6.50 -7.37
N ALA A 106 -19.81 5.67 -7.33
CA ALA A 106 -21.13 6.02 -6.85
C ALA A 106 -21.55 5.08 -5.72
N GLU A 107 -22.21 5.63 -4.70
CA GLU A 107 -22.81 4.87 -3.61
C GLU A 107 -24.32 5.14 -3.59
N VAL A 108 -25.10 4.07 -3.52
CA VAL A 108 -26.55 4.10 -3.47
C VAL A 108 -27.04 3.52 -2.15
N THR A 109 -27.90 4.26 -1.46
CA THR A 109 -28.59 3.78 -0.26
C THR A 109 -29.80 2.94 -0.66
N LEU A 110 -29.75 1.65 -0.37
CA LEU A 110 -30.81 0.68 -0.66
C LEU A 110 -31.80 0.53 0.50
N ALA A 111 -31.32 0.65 1.73
CA ALA A 111 -32.12 0.67 2.95
C ALA A 111 -31.56 1.70 3.91
N ASN A 112 -32.48 2.42 4.57
CA ASN A 112 -32.16 3.32 5.67
C ASN A 112 -33.38 3.41 6.58
N LYS A 113 -33.25 2.93 7.81
CA LYS A 113 -34.35 2.91 8.77
C LYS A 113 -34.90 4.30 9.10
N ALA A 114 -34.03 5.32 9.04
CA ALA A 114 -34.40 6.71 9.28
C ALA A 114 -35.13 7.36 8.09
N ASP A 115 -34.99 6.84 6.87
CA ASP A 115 -35.67 7.33 5.69
C ASP A 115 -37.09 6.73 5.59
N THR A 116 -38.10 7.55 5.79
CA THR A 116 -39.51 7.12 5.79
C THR A 116 -40.02 6.69 4.43
N THR A 117 -39.34 7.08 3.34
CA THR A 117 -39.75 6.77 1.97
C THR A 117 -39.25 5.40 1.52
N ILE A 118 -38.25 4.82 2.18
CA ILE A 118 -37.77 3.46 1.91
C ILE A 118 -38.67 2.43 2.64
N LYS A 119 -39.22 1.48 1.88
CA LYS A 119 -40.10 0.44 2.46
C LYS A 119 -39.32 -0.64 3.22
N PHE A 120 -38.10 -0.96 2.80
CA PHE A 120 -37.27 -1.98 3.45
C PHE A 120 -36.67 -1.44 4.75
N LYS A 121 -37.13 -1.95 5.89
CA LYS A 121 -36.79 -1.46 7.24
C LYS A 121 -36.03 -2.50 8.10
N THR A 122 -35.71 -3.66 7.54
CA THR A 122 -35.07 -4.75 8.30
C THR A 122 -33.65 -4.38 8.74
N LEU A 123 -32.92 -3.63 7.92
CA LEU A 123 -31.58 -3.14 8.25
C LEU A 123 -31.60 -1.66 8.64
N ASP A 124 -30.72 -1.26 9.55
CA ASP A 124 -30.57 0.14 9.91
C ASP A 124 -30.00 0.94 8.73
N LEU A 125 -29.06 0.34 7.96
CA LEU A 125 -28.50 0.89 6.73
C LEU A 125 -28.09 -0.26 5.80
N LEU A 126 -28.33 -0.09 4.50
CA LEU A 126 -27.75 -0.91 3.43
C LEU A 126 -27.34 0.00 2.28
N THR A 127 -26.06 -0.02 1.92
CA THR A 127 -25.54 0.73 0.77
C THR A 127 -24.75 -0.18 -0.17
N VAL A 128 -24.73 0.17 -1.44
CA VAL A 128 -23.82 -0.41 -2.43
C VAL A 128 -22.98 0.71 -3.03
N LYS A 129 -21.64 0.54 -2.99
CA LYS A 129 -20.66 1.47 -3.56
C LYS A 129 -19.94 0.78 -4.70
N ILE A 130 -19.94 1.39 -5.88
CA ILE A 130 -19.41 0.78 -7.12
C ILE A 130 -18.44 1.75 -7.76
N GLY A 131 -17.30 1.24 -8.21
CA GLY A 131 -16.29 1.98 -8.95
C GLY A 131 -14.92 1.95 -8.27
N ARG A 132 -14.03 2.83 -8.75
CA ARG A 132 -12.68 2.99 -8.23
C ARG A 132 -12.69 3.74 -6.92
N GLN A 133 -12.28 3.10 -5.84
CA GLN A 133 -12.42 3.62 -4.48
C GLN A 133 -11.29 3.19 -3.56
N GLU A 134 -11.02 3.99 -2.54
CA GLU A 134 -10.16 3.60 -1.43
C GLU A 134 -10.91 2.63 -0.51
N LEU A 135 -10.20 1.64 0.04
CA LEU A 135 -10.70 0.71 1.05
C LEU A 135 -9.83 0.83 2.30
N ILE A 136 -10.45 1.12 3.44
CA ILE A 136 -9.74 1.43 4.68
C ILE A 136 -10.43 0.70 5.82
N TYR A 137 -9.70 -0.22 6.50
CA TYR A 137 -10.19 -0.92 7.67
C TYR A 137 -9.21 -0.82 8.84
N ASP A 138 -9.78 -0.66 10.03
CA ASP A 138 -9.11 -0.64 11.33
C ASP A 138 -7.88 0.29 11.38
N ASP A 139 -6.70 -0.23 11.67
CA ASP A 139 -5.45 0.52 11.76
C ASP A 139 -4.66 0.58 10.44
N VAL A 140 -5.29 0.20 9.33
CA VAL A 140 -4.71 0.13 7.98
C VAL A 140 -3.53 -0.84 7.82
N ARG A 141 -3.36 -1.76 8.74
CA ARG A 141 -2.26 -2.73 8.74
C ARG A 141 -2.32 -3.69 7.57
N LEU A 142 -3.53 -4.17 7.20
CA LEU A 142 -3.75 -5.10 6.10
C LEU A 142 -4.45 -4.47 4.89
N ILE A 143 -5.35 -3.52 5.13
CA ILE A 143 -6.08 -2.80 4.07
C ILE A 143 -6.06 -1.31 4.40
N GLY A 144 -5.48 -0.53 3.49
CA GLY A 144 -5.37 0.92 3.64
C GLY A 144 -5.15 1.63 2.31
N ASN A 145 -5.38 2.93 2.32
CA ASN A 145 -5.26 3.78 1.12
C ASN A 145 -3.82 4.19 0.79
N LEU A 146 -2.86 3.84 1.64
CA LEU A 146 -1.44 4.14 1.45
C LEU A 146 -1.21 5.64 1.12
N ASP A 147 -1.95 6.53 1.77
CA ASP A 147 -1.93 7.97 1.47
C ASP A 147 -0.58 8.62 1.75
N TRP A 148 0.29 7.97 2.52
CA TRP A 148 1.68 8.37 2.72
C TRP A 148 2.43 8.50 1.38
N LEU A 149 2.30 7.54 0.48
CA LEU A 149 2.83 7.64 -0.88
C LEU A 149 2.04 8.69 -1.68
N GLN A 150 2.70 9.35 -2.64
CA GLN A 150 2.03 10.38 -3.44
C GLN A 150 0.87 9.81 -4.26
N GLN A 151 0.99 8.58 -4.76
CA GLN A 151 -0.04 7.96 -5.62
C GLN A 151 -1.28 7.49 -4.83
N GLY A 152 -1.14 7.06 -3.57
CA GLY A 152 -2.21 6.39 -2.82
C GLY A 152 -2.58 5.02 -3.40
N ARG A 153 -3.49 4.29 -2.73
CA ARG A 153 -4.01 2.98 -3.17
C ARG A 153 -5.51 3.02 -3.32
N ARG A 154 -6.04 2.35 -4.32
CA ARG A 154 -7.45 2.22 -4.67
C ARG A 154 -7.73 0.86 -5.26
N HIS A 155 -9.01 0.49 -5.29
CA HIS A 155 -9.52 -0.76 -5.82
C HIS A 155 -10.68 -0.48 -6.76
N ASP A 156 -10.73 -1.16 -7.91
CA ASP A 156 -11.90 -1.16 -8.80
C ASP A 156 -12.84 -2.26 -8.30
N MET A 157 -13.94 -1.87 -7.62
CA MET A 157 -14.72 -2.84 -6.85
C MET A 157 -16.19 -2.47 -6.67
N ILE A 158 -16.96 -3.49 -6.30
CA ILE A 158 -18.30 -3.37 -5.74
C ILE A 158 -18.18 -3.66 -4.24
N LEU A 159 -18.73 -2.78 -3.41
CA LEU A 159 -18.75 -2.91 -1.95
C LEU A 159 -20.18 -2.76 -1.43
N LEU A 160 -20.69 -3.80 -0.82
CA LEU A 160 -21.95 -3.80 -0.06
C LEU A 160 -21.63 -3.55 1.42
N LYS A 161 -22.31 -2.57 2.03
CA LYS A 161 -22.23 -2.30 3.46
C LYS A 161 -23.61 -2.43 4.09
N ALA A 162 -23.71 -3.27 5.08
CA ALA A 162 -24.91 -3.44 5.90
C ALA A 162 -24.63 -3.03 7.35
N VAL A 163 -25.58 -2.29 7.95
CA VAL A 163 -25.54 -1.97 9.39
C VAL A 163 -26.86 -2.45 10.03
N HIS A 164 -26.75 -3.17 11.16
CA HIS A 164 -27.90 -3.64 11.90
C HIS A 164 -27.56 -3.82 13.38
N HIS A 165 -28.35 -3.19 14.26
CA HIS A 165 -28.13 -3.26 15.72
C HIS A 165 -26.68 -2.99 16.16
N GLY A 166 -26.01 -2.03 15.50
CA GLY A 166 -24.62 -1.65 15.79
C GLY A 166 -23.58 -2.59 15.19
N TRP A 167 -23.95 -3.69 14.55
CA TRP A 167 -23.07 -4.46 13.69
C TRP A 167 -22.92 -3.79 12.34
N GLN A 168 -21.69 -3.72 11.84
CA GLN A 168 -21.37 -3.41 10.46
C GLN A 168 -20.83 -4.66 9.79
N VAL A 169 -21.35 -4.98 8.62
CA VAL A 169 -20.84 -6.02 7.73
C VAL A 169 -20.63 -5.43 6.36
N ASP A 170 -19.39 -5.49 5.87
CA ASP A 170 -19.04 -5.08 4.52
C ASP A 170 -18.64 -6.32 3.73
N ALA A 171 -19.16 -6.46 2.50
CA ALA A 171 -18.79 -7.50 1.55
C ALA A 171 -18.34 -6.84 0.24
N GLY A 172 -17.13 -7.12 -0.21
CA GLY A 172 -16.52 -6.51 -1.38
C GLY A 172 -15.99 -7.51 -2.39
N TYR A 173 -16.07 -7.14 -3.66
CA TYR A 173 -15.45 -7.86 -4.76
C TYR A 173 -14.75 -6.88 -5.69
N ALA A 174 -13.45 -7.08 -5.87
CA ALA A 174 -12.61 -6.32 -6.80
C ALA A 174 -11.91 -7.28 -7.76
N PHE A 175 -11.58 -6.81 -8.95
CA PHE A 175 -10.79 -7.61 -9.89
C PHE A 175 -9.91 -6.72 -10.76
N GLY A 176 -8.80 -7.31 -11.27
CA GLY A 176 -7.87 -6.71 -12.20
C GLY A 176 -7.95 -7.39 -13.57
N GLN A 177 -7.86 -6.58 -14.63
CA GLN A 177 -7.89 -7.02 -16.00
C GLN A 177 -7.12 -6.02 -16.86
N ASN A 178 -6.30 -6.49 -17.81
CA ASN A 178 -5.46 -5.57 -18.60
C ASN A 178 -6.21 -4.92 -19.76
N THR A 179 -7.20 -5.62 -20.32
CA THR A 179 -7.96 -5.18 -21.50
C THR A 179 -9.42 -5.64 -21.41
N ASP A 180 -10.27 -5.04 -22.22
CA ASP A 180 -11.64 -5.45 -22.49
C ASP A 180 -11.75 -6.43 -23.65
N ALA A 181 -10.66 -7.15 -24.00
CA ALA A 181 -10.59 -8.03 -25.13
C ALA A 181 -11.63 -9.16 -25.03
N PHE A 182 -12.70 -9.03 -25.77
CA PHE A 182 -13.73 -10.04 -25.98
C PHE A 182 -13.23 -11.05 -27.02
N GLY A 183 -13.42 -12.33 -26.80
CA GLY A 183 -13.10 -13.39 -27.75
C GLY A 183 -11.90 -14.24 -27.35
N THR A 184 -11.29 -13.99 -26.21
CA THR A 184 -10.34 -14.92 -25.59
C THR A 184 -11.06 -15.79 -24.56
N VAL A 185 -10.67 -17.05 -24.48
CA VAL A 185 -11.32 -18.05 -23.61
C VAL A 185 -11.09 -17.74 -22.12
N SER A 186 -10.11 -16.90 -21.77
CA SER A 186 -9.85 -16.48 -20.40
C SER A 186 -9.36 -15.03 -20.35
N THR A 187 -9.79 -14.29 -19.31
CA THR A 187 -9.26 -12.98 -19.01
C THR A 187 -7.86 -13.13 -18.44
N GLY A 188 -6.86 -12.79 -19.23
CA GLY A 188 -5.47 -12.71 -18.77
C GLY A 188 -5.26 -11.45 -17.94
N TYR A 189 -4.55 -11.57 -16.84
CA TYR A 189 -4.09 -10.46 -16.04
C TYR A 189 -2.59 -10.58 -15.78
N VAL A 190 -1.83 -9.62 -16.31
CA VAL A 190 -0.41 -9.45 -16.03
C VAL A 190 -0.28 -8.28 -15.05
N PRO A 191 0.04 -8.54 -13.78
CA PRO A 191 0.15 -7.46 -12.80
C PRO A 191 1.36 -6.58 -13.10
N ALA A 192 1.22 -5.28 -12.91
CA ALA A 192 2.24 -4.24 -12.96
C ALA A 192 2.51 -3.55 -14.30
N ASN A 193 3.10 -2.38 -14.15
CA ASN A 193 3.77 -1.67 -15.24
C ASN A 193 5.11 -2.36 -15.52
N VAL A 194 5.21 -3.02 -16.64
CA VAL A 194 6.44 -3.65 -17.11
C VAL A 194 7.16 -2.67 -18.04
N ASN A 195 8.45 -2.43 -17.79
CA ASN A 195 9.25 -1.58 -18.65
C ASN A 195 9.29 -2.14 -20.07
N ALA A 196 9.20 -1.28 -21.06
CA ALA A 196 9.23 -1.67 -22.48
C ALA A 196 10.53 -2.38 -22.86
N PHE A 197 11.64 -2.11 -22.16
CA PHE A 197 12.94 -2.73 -22.37
C PHE A 197 13.49 -3.31 -21.08
N THR A 198 14.23 -4.41 -21.20
CA THR A 198 14.94 -5.07 -20.12
C THR A 198 16.33 -5.50 -20.56
N ARG A 199 17.17 -5.93 -19.63
CA ARG A 199 18.49 -6.46 -19.95
C ARG A 199 18.50 -7.99 -19.84
N THR A 200 19.18 -8.60 -20.80
CA THR A 200 19.45 -10.05 -20.76
C THR A 200 20.50 -10.38 -19.69
N SER A 201 20.70 -11.66 -19.45
CA SER A 201 21.75 -12.17 -18.55
C SER A 201 23.18 -11.76 -18.92
N THR A 202 23.40 -11.39 -20.19
CA THR A 202 24.68 -10.87 -20.70
C THR A 202 24.73 -9.33 -20.74
N GLY A 203 23.69 -8.65 -20.21
CA GLY A 203 23.62 -7.18 -20.12
C GLY A 203 23.09 -6.49 -21.38
N VAL A 204 22.75 -7.21 -22.45
CA VAL A 204 22.19 -6.64 -23.69
C VAL A 204 20.79 -6.10 -23.43
N LEU A 205 20.53 -4.86 -23.87
CA LEU A 205 19.21 -4.24 -23.80
C LEU A 205 18.32 -4.79 -24.91
N VAL A 206 17.17 -5.35 -24.54
CA VAL A 206 16.20 -5.94 -25.48
C VAL A 206 14.78 -5.47 -25.12
N PRO A 207 13.84 -5.50 -26.08
CA PRO A 207 12.43 -5.33 -25.76
C PRO A 207 11.98 -6.38 -24.76
N THR A 208 11.16 -5.98 -23.78
CA THR A 208 10.62 -6.93 -22.81
C THR A 208 9.66 -7.90 -23.51
N PRO A 209 9.86 -9.22 -23.40
CA PRO A 209 8.99 -10.20 -24.03
C PRO A 209 7.54 -10.09 -23.52
N ALA A 210 6.58 -10.20 -24.41
CA ALA A 210 5.16 -10.11 -24.09
C ALA A 210 4.74 -11.15 -23.04
N GLY A 211 3.95 -10.72 -22.06
CA GLY A 211 3.44 -11.57 -20.99
C GLY A 211 4.50 -12.00 -19.95
N ILE A 212 5.69 -11.44 -19.99
CA ILE A 212 6.74 -11.68 -19.00
C ILE A 212 6.94 -10.45 -18.12
N ILE A 213 6.99 -10.67 -16.80
CA ILE A 213 7.56 -9.71 -15.85
C ILE A 213 9.00 -10.11 -15.58
N PRO A 214 10.00 -9.33 -16.05
CA PRO A 214 11.40 -9.67 -15.86
C PRO A 214 11.76 -9.73 -14.38
N LEU A 215 12.59 -10.68 -14.05
CA LEU A 215 13.25 -10.73 -12.75
C LEU A 215 14.48 -9.82 -12.83
N THR A 216 14.54 -8.82 -11.97
CA THR A 216 15.68 -7.89 -11.95
C THR A 216 16.94 -8.63 -11.52
N VAL A 217 17.92 -8.64 -12.39
CA VAL A 217 19.29 -9.04 -12.04
C VAL A 217 19.83 -8.02 -11.04
N GLY A 218 20.13 -8.46 -9.81
CA GLY A 218 20.60 -7.56 -8.73
C GLY A 218 19.66 -7.44 -7.53
N GLY A 219 18.39 -7.84 -7.64
CA GLY A 219 17.43 -7.89 -6.53
C GLY A 219 17.34 -9.25 -5.86
N GLY A 220 18.45 -9.89 -5.53
CA GLY A 220 18.48 -11.22 -4.90
C GLY A 220 18.44 -12.41 -5.89
N ILE A 221 18.38 -12.14 -7.19
CA ILE A 221 18.50 -13.15 -8.25
C ILE A 221 19.87 -12.96 -8.91
N GLY A 222 20.89 -13.52 -8.31
CA GLY A 222 22.22 -13.63 -8.93
C GLY A 222 22.21 -14.66 -10.06
N ALA A 223 23.30 -14.72 -10.85
CA ALA A 223 23.54 -15.75 -11.85
C ALA A 223 23.38 -17.19 -11.29
N ASN A 224 23.55 -17.37 -10.00
CA ASN A 224 23.35 -18.62 -9.27
C ASN A 224 21.88 -19.03 -9.08
N SER A 225 20.93 -18.14 -9.35
CA SER A 225 19.49 -18.45 -9.32
C SER A 225 19.02 -19.15 -10.59
N VAL A 226 19.88 -19.28 -11.59
CA VAL A 226 19.58 -19.94 -12.86
C VAL A 226 20.21 -21.32 -12.87
N LYS A 227 19.39 -22.34 -12.97
CA LYS A 227 19.88 -23.71 -13.18
C LYS A 227 20.40 -23.87 -14.61
N THR A 228 21.36 -24.78 -14.80
CA THR A 228 21.83 -25.21 -16.12
C THR A 228 20.60 -25.57 -16.99
N GLY A 229 20.52 -25.01 -18.19
CA GLY A 229 19.38 -25.21 -19.09
C GLY A 229 18.28 -24.13 -19.01
N GLY A 230 18.51 -23.02 -18.31
CA GLY A 230 17.58 -21.88 -18.27
C GLY A 230 16.43 -21.99 -17.24
N ALA A 231 16.36 -23.07 -16.46
CA ALA A 231 15.40 -23.18 -15.38
C ALA A 231 15.79 -22.25 -14.21
N LEU A 232 14.84 -21.47 -13.72
CA LEU A 232 15.06 -20.58 -12.58
C LEU A 232 15.08 -21.35 -11.27
N ALA A 233 15.97 -20.98 -10.39
CA ALA A 233 15.88 -21.37 -8.98
C ALA A 233 14.70 -20.64 -8.33
N TRP A 234 14.24 -21.18 -7.20
CA TRP A 234 13.24 -20.51 -6.37
C TRP A 234 13.72 -19.12 -5.91
N ILE A 235 12.82 -18.19 -5.89
CA ILE A 235 13.04 -16.84 -5.36
C ILE A 235 12.02 -16.55 -4.26
N ASN A 236 12.40 -15.72 -3.29
CA ASN A 236 11.49 -15.29 -2.26
C ASN A 236 10.32 -14.50 -2.89
N PRO A 237 9.04 -14.91 -2.68
CA PRO A 237 7.91 -14.21 -3.25
C PRO A 237 7.89 -12.75 -2.79
N PRO A 238 7.69 -11.80 -3.69
CA PRO A 238 7.57 -10.40 -3.30
C PRO A 238 6.29 -10.15 -2.50
N SER A 239 6.28 -9.12 -1.66
CA SER A 239 5.09 -8.67 -0.94
C SER A 239 4.05 -8.08 -1.89
N THR A 240 2.76 -8.19 -1.57
CA THR A 240 1.66 -7.52 -2.29
C THR A 240 1.71 -5.99 -2.21
N ASN A 241 2.55 -5.42 -1.36
CA ASN A 241 2.89 -3.99 -1.38
C ASN A 241 3.92 -3.60 -2.44
N GLY A 242 4.46 -4.56 -3.20
CA GLY A 242 5.36 -4.31 -4.32
C GLY A 242 4.61 -3.87 -5.59
N ALA A 243 5.28 -3.11 -6.46
CA ALA A 243 4.69 -2.57 -7.69
C ALA A 243 4.18 -3.63 -8.68
N SER A 244 4.65 -4.88 -8.56
CA SER A 244 4.30 -5.99 -9.45
C SER A 244 3.36 -7.02 -8.82
N GLN A 245 2.64 -6.66 -7.76
CA GLN A 245 2.01 -7.61 -6.86
C GLN A 245 0.50 -7.41 -6.71
N ASP A 246 -0.18 -7.14 -7.81
CA ASP A 246 -1.62 -6.97 -7.79
C ASP A 246 -2.38 -8.29 -7.93
N TYR A 247 -3.62 -8.34 -7.46
CA TYR A 247 -4.51 -9.49 -7.58
C TYR A 247 -5.20 -9.51 -8.96
N LYS A 248 -5.59 -10.70 -9.40
CA LYS A 248 -6.57 -10.90 -10.49
C LYS A 248 -7.98 -10.66 -9.97
N SER A 249 -8.29 -11.15 -8.76
CA SER A 249 -9.52 -10.82 -8.04
C SER A 249 -9.27 -10.75 -6.54
N PHE A 250 -10.10 -9.96 -5.85
CA PHE A 250 -10.03 -9.78 -4.41
C PHE A 250 -11.45 -9.79 -3.83
N LYS A 251 -11.67 -10.69 -2.89
CA LYS A 251 -12.92 -10.85 -2.16
C LYS A 251 -12.68 -10.44 -0.72
N SER A 252 -13.57 -9.66 -0.16
CA SER A 252 -13.45 -9.16 1.19
C SER A 252 -14.75 -9.27 1.96
N VAL A 253 -14.64 -9.72 3.20
CA VAL A 253 -15.70 -9.60 4.21
C VAL A 253 -15.06 -8.97 5.44
N TYR A 254 -15.66 -7.90 5.92
CA TYR A 254 -15.28 -7.22 7.14
C TYR A 254 -16.49 -7.12 8.05
N ILE A 255 -16.33 -7.44 9.32
CA ILE A 255 -17.38 -7.33 10.34
C ILE A 255 -16.86 -6.56 11.53
N SER A 256 -17.63 -5.63 12.05
CA SER A 256 -17.26 -4.94 13.28
C SER A 256 -18.45 -4.56 14.14
N ARG A 257 -18.21 -4.46 15.44
CA ARG A 257 -19.15 -3.90 16.40
C ARG A 257 -18.41 -3.24 17.56
N LYS A 258 -18.99 -2.14 18.02
CA LYS A 258 -18.52 -1.48 19.24
C LYS A 258 -19.51 -1.74 20.39
N PHE A 259 -19.01 -2.28 21.49
CA PHE A 259 -19.71 -2.45 22.76
C PHE A 259 -19.07 -1.53 23.79
N ASN A 260 -19.77 -0.47 24.17
CA ASN A 260 -19.23 0.54 25.08
C ASN A 260 -17.84 1.04 24.65
N GLN A 261 -16.80 0.68 25.37
CA GLN A 261 -15.42 1.08 25.10
C GLN A 261 -14.59 0.03 24.36
N THR A 262 -15.22 -1.08 23.95
CA THR A 262 -14.56 -2.16 23.23
C THR A 262 -15.07 -2.22 21.79
N LYS A 263 -14.17 -2.18 20.81
CA LYS A 263 -14.46 -2.48 19.42
C LYS A 263 -13.87 -3.84 19.07
N PHE A 264 -14.71 -4.71 18.53
CA PHE A 264 -14.31 -5.95 17.88
C PHE A 264 -14.41 -5.77 16.38
N SER A 265 -13.43 -6.26 15.65
CA SER A 265 -13.50 -6.38 14.20
C SER A 265 -12.92 -7.72 13.77
N GLY A 266 -13.52 -8.28 12.73
CA GLY A 266 -13.07 -9.50 12.08
C GLY A 266 -12.98 -9.28 10.57
N LEU A 267 -12.09 -10.01 9.94
CA LEU A 267 -11.92 -9.96 8.50
C LEU A 267 -11.69 -11.34 7.92
N PHE A 268 -12.18 -11.49 6.69
CA PHE A 268 -11.90 -12.62 5.82
C PHE A 268 -11.66 -12.07 4.43
N PHE A 269 -10.45 -12.25 3.92
CA PHE A 269 -10.04 -11.81 2.59
C PHE A 269 -9.54 -12.99 1.79
N GLN A 270 -9.86 -13.00 0.50
CA GLN A 270 -9.28 -13.93 -0.46
C GLN A 270 -8.79 -13.13 -1.65
N ASP A 271 -7.50 -13.19 -1.91
CA ASP A 271 -6.90 -12.65 -3.12
C ASP A 271 -6.46 -13.80 -4.05
N ASP A 272 -6.88 -13.68 -5.29
CA ASP A 272 -6.60 -14.64 -6.35
C ASP A 272 -5.56 -14.03 -7.28
N PHE A 273 -4.51 -14.78 -7.56
CA PHE A 273 -3.42 -14.36 -8.44
C PHE A 273 -3.49 -15.13 -9.76
N SER A 274 -3.21 -14.45 -10.87
CA SER A 274 -3.01 -15.14 -12.14
C SER A 274 -1.87 -16.15 -12.02
N ALA A 275 -2.10 -17.36 -12.52
CA ALA A 275 -1.05 -18.36 -12.57
C ALA A 275 0.06 -17.91 -13.53
N TYR A 276 1.28 -18.20 -13.17
CA TYR A 276 2.45 -18.03 -14.01
C TYR A 276 3.41 -19.20 -13.82
N ARG A 277 4.34 -19.32 -14.72
CA ARG A 277 5.52 -20.16 -14.53
C ARG A 277 6.79 -19.30 -14.60
N LEU A 278 7.85 -19.75 -13.96
CA LEU A 278 9.18 -19.18 -14.16
C LEU A 278 9.69 -19.64 -15.53
N ASP A 279 10.21 -18.70 -16.31
CA ASP A 279 10.62 -18.95 -17.69
C ASP A 279 11.81 -18.08 -18.10
N SER A 280 12.42 -18.43 -19.23
CA SER A 280 13.49 -17.66 -19.84
C SER A 280 13.25 -17.52 -21.33
N VAL A 281 13.50 -16.32 -21.87
CA VAL A 281 13.41 -16.01 -23.29
C VAL A 281 14.73 -15.47 -23.78
N GLY A 282 15.23 -16.02 -24.89
CA GLY A 282 16.53 -15.65 -25.47
C GLY A 282 17.31 -16.85 -25.94
N SER A 283 18.60 -16.69 -26.14
CA SER A 283 19.52 -17.71 -26.60
C SER A 283 20.86 -17.59 -25.89
N ALA A 284 21.69 -18.61 -26.03
CA ALA A 284 23.06 -18.57 -25.49
C ALA A 284 23.90 -17.42 -26.11
N ALA A 285 23.64 -17.06 -27.37
CA ALA A 285 24.35 -15.99 -28.07
C ALA A 285 23.95 -14.59 -27.59
N THR A 286 22.67 -14.36 -27.29
CA THR A 286 22.13 -13.03 -26.91
C THR A 286 21.93 -12.89 -25.41
N GLY A 287 22.06 -13.96 -24.65
CA GLY A 287 21.65 -14.05 -23.26
C GLY A 287 20.15 -14.25 -23.12
N TYR A 288 19.70 -14.45 -21.89
CA TYR A 288 18.31 -14.76 -21.55
C TYR A 288 17.69 -13.65 -20.73
N VAL A 289 16.41 -13.34 -20.98
CA VAL A 289 15.53 -12.60 -20.08
C VAL A 289 14.80 -13.61 -19.21
N TYR A 290 15.10 -13.60 -17.93
CA TYR A 290 14.42 -14.44 -16.95
C TYR A 290 13.21 -13.72 -16.39
N GLY A 291 12.09 -14.40 -16.21
CA GLY A 291 10.87 -13.75 -15.74
C GLY A 291 9.77 -14.72 -15.31
N ARG A 292 8.72 -14.10 -14.83
CA ARG A 292 7.42 -14.75 -14.62
C ARG A 292 6.60 -14.60 -15.89
N ARG A 293 6.30 -15.73 -16.51
CA ARG A 293 5.47 -15.77 -17.73
C ARG A 293 4.00 -15.95 -17.36
N PHE A 294 3.16 -15.01 -17.76
CA PHE A 294 1.71 -15.03 -17.55
C PHE A 294 0.90 -15.39 -18.80
N LEU A 295 1.42 -15.17 -19.97
CA LEU A 295 0.75 -15.45 -21.24
C LEU A 295 1.55 -16.50 -22.03
N PRO A 296 0.86 -17.39 -22.78
CA PRO A 296 1.54 -18.35 -23.63
C PRO A 296 2.33 -17.62 -24.74
N SER A 297 3.49 -18.14 -25.08
CA SER A 297 4.30 -17.65 -26.19
C SER A 297 3.89 -18.25 -27.55
N SER A 298 3.13 -19.33 -27.50
CA SER A 298 2.66 -20.05 -28.67
C SER A 298 1.39 -20.83 -28.34
N THR A 299 0.67 -21.26 -29.38
CA THR A 299 -0.52 -22.11 -29.24
C THR A 299 -0.22 -23.52 -28.75
N THR A 300 1.06 -23.90 -28.71
CA THR A 300 1.51 -25.22 -28.24
C THR A 300 1.98 -25.19 -26.77
N ASP A 301 1.89 -24.03 -26.09
CA ASP A 301 2.23 -23.92 -24.68
C ASP A 301 1.19 -24.67 -23.83
N ALA A 302 1.62 -25.75 -23.18
CA ALA A 302 0.75 -26.61 -22.39
C ALA A 302 0.43 -26.05 -20.98
N PHE A 303 1.00 -24.91 -20.59
CA PHE A 303 0.70 -24.31 -19.30
C PHE A 303 -0.69 -23.70 -19.28
N ASP A 304 -1.48 -24.03 -18.28
CA ASP A 304 -2.82 -23.48 -18.11
C ASP A 304 -2.79 -22.10 -17.42
N TYR A 305 -2.78 -21.06 -18.23
CA TYR A 305 -2.79 -19.67 -17.77
C TYR A 305 -4.16 -19.19 -17.27
N SER A 306 -5.22 -19.98 -17.43
CA SER A 306 -6.56 -19.68 -16.90
C SER A 306 -6.64 -19.89 -15.40
N GLN A 307 -5.78 -20.73 -14.83
CA GLN A 307 -5.77 -21.04 -13.41
C GLN A 307 -5.45 -19.82 -12.56
N SER A 308 -6.01 -19.82 -11.37
CA SER A 308 -5.70 -18.85 -10.31
C SER A 308 -5.15 -19.56 -9.09
N ARG A 309 -4.29 -18.88 -8.37
CA ARG A 309 -3.74 -19.30 -7.08
C ARG A 309 -4.34 -18.40 -6.03
N SER A 310 -4.95 -18.98 -5.00
CA SER A 310 -5.73 -18.23 -4.03
C SER A 310 -5.07 -18.27 -2.67
N ARG A 311 -4.89 -17.08 -2.08
CA ARG A 311 -4.50 -16.90 -0.69
C ARG A 311 -5.69 -16.41 0.12
N THR A 312 -5.89 -17.00 1.27
CA THR A 312 -6.92 -16.59 2.24
C THR A 312 -6.24 -15.96 3.45
N THR A 313 -6.71 -14.77 3.83
CA THR A 313 -6.30 -14.09 5.07
C THR A 313 -7.52 -13.89 5.95
N TYR A 314 -7.43 -14.27 7.21
CA TYR A 314 -8.50 -14.13 8.19
C TYR A 314 -7.95 -13.64 9.52
N GLY A 315 -8.78 -12.99 10.32
CA GLY A 315 -8.33 -12.56 11.62
C GLY A 315 -9.29 -11.68 12.39
N LEU A 316 -8.86 -11.31 13.57
CA LEU A 316 -9.62 -10.54 14.55
C LEU A 316 -8.74 -9.42 15.11
N MET A 317 -9.39 -8.28 15.40
CA MET A 317 -8.79 -7.18 16.15
C MET A 317 -9.74 -6.75 17.27
N ILE A 318 -9.17 -6.49 18.45
CA ILE A 318 -9.86 -5.96 19.62
C ILE A 318 -9.18 -4.66 20.02
N ASN A 319 -9.95 -3.60 20.15
CA ASN A 319 -9.52 -2.34 20.73
C ASN A 319 -10.38 -2.05 21.96
N HIS A 320 -9.75 -1.81 23.10
CA HIS A 320 -10.43 -1.50 24.36
C HIS A 320 -9.83 -0.26 25.00
N THR A 321 -10.68 0.63 25.52
CA THR A 321 -10.22 1.84 26.21
C THR A 321 -10.63 1.79 27.67
N LEU A 322 -9.66 1.94 28.57
CA LEU A 322 -9.83 2.07 30.01
C LEU A 322 -9.65 3.53 30.43
N GLY A 323 -10.32 3.92 31.50
CA GLY A 323 -10.18 5.24 32.08
C GLY A 323 -10.85 6.37 31.28
N ASN A 324 -10.62 7.60 31.75
CA ASN A 324 -11.13 8.83 31.12
C ASN A 324 -10.09 9.95 31.16
N ALA A 325 -10.30 10.99 30.35
CA ALA A 325 -9.34 12.09 30.22
C ALA A 325 -9.18 12.94 31.48
N SER A 326 -10.19 13.03 32.32
CA SER A 326 -10.21 13.87 33.53
C SER A 326 -9.63 13.20 34.77
N GLY A 327 -9.52 11.85 34.76
CA GLY A 327 -8.98 11.08 35.88
C GLY A 327 -7.49 10.73 35.70
N PHE A 328 -7.16 9.47 35.93
CA PHE A 328 -5.81 8.92 35.77
C PHE A 328 -5.28 9.10 34.33
N GLY A 329 -6.12 9.17 33.35
CA GLY A 329 -5.83 9.20 31.92
C GLY A 329 -6.58 8.06 31.19
N LYS A 330 -6.34 7.93 29.90
CA LYS A 330 -6.87 6.84 29.07
C LYS A 330 -5.78 5.84 28.77
N ILE A 331 -6.12 4.55 28.85
CA ILE A 331 -5.28 3.46 28.37
C ILE A 331 -6.03 2.79 27.23
N ALA A 332 -5.53 2.91 26.01
CA ALA A 332 -6.04 2.17 24.87
C ALA A 332 -5.22 0.90 24.68
N LEU A 333 -5.90 -0.23 24.73
CA LEU A 333 -5.34 -1.57 24.50
C LEU A 333 -5.73 -2.02 23.10
N GLN A 334 -4.80 -2.55 22.35
CA GLN A 334 -5.01 -3.14 21.03
C GLN A 334 -4.41 -4.54 21.02
N GLY A 335 -5.17 -5.50 20.51
CA GLY A 335 -4.71 -6.84 20.21
C GLY A 335 -5.28 -7.29 18.87
N ALA A 336 -4.46 -7.91 18.03
CA ALA A 336 -4.94 -8.54 16.80
C ALA A 336 -4.15 -9.81 16.49
N TYR A 337 -4.83 -10.73 15.80
CA TYR A 337 -4.26 -11.93 15.22
C TYR A 337 -4.80 -12.13 13.81
N TYR A 338 -3.90 -12.47 12.88
CA TYR A 338 -4.24 -12.76 11.49
C TYR A 338 -3.51 -14.01 11.03
N GLY A 339 -4.20 -14.90 10.31
CA GLY A 339 -3.67 -16.08 9.68
C GLY A 339 -3.74 -15.99 8.17
N GLN A 340 -2.81 -16.62 7.47
CA GLN A 340 -2.82 -16.76 6.01
C GLN A 340 -2.64 -18.21 5.62
N THR A 341 -3.50 -18.67 4.69
CA THR A 341 -3.51 -20.04 4.17
C THR A 341 -3.75 -20.04 2.65
N GLY A 342 -3.73 -21.22 2.05
CA GLY A 342 -3.93 -21.38 0.61
C GLY A 342 -2.61 -21.39 -0.15
N LYS A 343 -2.55 -20.70 -1.28
CA LYS A 343 -1.34 -20.65 -2.11
C LYS A 343 -0.89 -19.22 -2.36
N ASP A 344 0.41 -19.00 -2.29
CA ASP A 344 0.99 -17.76 -2.77
C ASP A 344 0.95 -17.69 -4.31
N ARG A 345 1.36 -16.56 -4.86
CA ARG A 345 1.38 -16.36 -6.31
C ARG A 345 2.33 -17.31 -7.05
N GLU A 346 3.35 -17.85 -6.40
CA GLU A 346 4.28 -18.82 -6.97
C GLU A 346 3.78 -20.25 -6.87
N GLY A 347 2.65 -20.47 -6.17
CA GLY A 347 2.01 -21.77 -5.99
C GLY A 347 2.46 -22.53 -4.75
N ASN A 348 3.27 -21.93 -3.89
CA ASN A 348 3.67 -22.53 -2.62
C ASN A 348 2.47 -22.53 -1.65
N ASP A 349 2.36 -23.58 -0.85
CA ASP A 349 1.38 -23.64 0.22
C ASP A 349 1.73 -22.64 1.31
N MET A 350 0.72 -21.88 1.76
CA MET A 350 0.90 -20.86 2.79
C MET A 350 0.41 -21.33 4.15
N ASP A 351 1.25 -21.08 5.16
CA ASP A 351 0.91 -21.20 6.57
C ASP A 351 1.63 -20.10 7.34
N ALA A 352 1.00 -18.94 7.41
CA ALA A 352 1.62 -17.75 7.96
C ALA A 352 0.70 -17.03 8.94
N PHE A 353 1.30 -16.33 9.90
CA PHE A 353 0.55 -15.57 10.90
C PHE A 353 1.19 -14.22 11.21
N HIS A 354 0.36 -13.33 11.70
CA HIS A 354 0.76 -12.05 12.29
C HIS A 354 -0.06 -11.80 13.54
N TYR A 355 0.59 -11.33 14.59
CA TYR A 355 -0.09 -10.76 15.74
C TYR A 355 0.55 -9.46 16.19
N THR A 356 -0.28 -8.61 16.80
CA THR A 356 0.13 -7.35 17.40
C THR A 356 -0.51 -7.18 18.76
N LEU A 357 0.26 -6.64 19.70
CA LEU A 357 -0.21 -6.19 21.01
C LEU A 357 0.33 -4.78 21.25
N ALA A 358 -0.54 -3.86 21.65
CA ALA A 358 -0.11 -2.51 22.00
C ALA A 358 -0.95 -1.93 23.13
N ALA A 359 -0.31 -1.08 23.94
CA ALA A 359 -0.94 -0.28 24.96
C ALA A 359 -0.51 1.18 24.81
N THR A 360 -1.49 2.08 24.71
CA THR A 360 -1.26 3.52 24.62
C THR A 360 -1.84 4.21 25.85
N TYR A 361 -0.99 4.80 26.67
CA TYR A 361 -1.41 5.68 27.75
C TYR A 361 -1.48 7.12 27.25
N GLN A 362 -2.61 7.77 27.48
CA GLN A 362 -2.83 9.17 27.10
C GLN A 362 -3.32 10.00 28.27
N LYS A 363 -2.62 11.07 28.57
CA LYS A 363 -3.04 12.07 29.55
C LYS A 363 -2.67 13.47 29.08
N SER A 364 -3.66 14.39 29.14
CA SER A 364 -3.49 15.76 28.66
C SER A 364 -2.96 15.79 27.20
N LYS A 365 -1.82 16.38 26.97
CA LYS A 365 -1.19 16.57 25.66
C LYS A 365 -0.24 15.42 25.27
N TRP A 366 -0.01 14.47 26.18
CA TRP A 366 0.95 13.38 26.00
C TRP A 366 0.28 12.05 25.74
N ALA A 367 0.88 11.29 24.85
CA ALA A 367 0.55 9.88 24.63
C ALA A 367 1.85 9.07 24.55
N PHE A 368 1.84 7.91 25.22
CA PHE A 368 2.96 6.97 25.22
C PHE A 368 2.42 5.60 24.78
N THR A 369 3.08 4.99 23.82
CA THR A 369 2.68 3.67 23.32
C THR A 369 3.83 2.70 23.47
N LEU A 370 3.54 1.52 24.02
CA LEU A 370 4.40 0.36 24.00
C LEU A 370 3.70 -0.71 23.16
N GLY A 371 4.42 -1.37 22.25
CA GLY A 371 3.83 -2.42 21.44
C GLY A 371 4.84 -3.41 20.90
N TYR A 372 4.30 -4.52 20.40
CA TYR A 372 5.07 -5.61 19.83
C TYR A 372 4.30 -6.28 18.70
N ASP A 373 4.95 -6.42 17.55
CA ASP A 373 4.44 -7.07 16.35
C ASP A 373 5.27 -8.30 16.03
N VAL A 374 4.61 -9.37 15.59
CA VAL A 374 5.26 -10.56 15.05
C VAL A 374 4.63 -10.90 13.70
N LEU A 375 5.45 -10.95 12.67
CA LEU A 375 5.09 -11.47 11.36
C LEU A 375 5.92 -12.72 11.13
N SER A 376 5.27 -13.86 10.93
CA SER A 376 5.94 -15.14 10.70
C SER A 376 6.80 -15.10 9.44
N GLY A 377 7.81 -15.95 9.40
CA GLY A 377 8.75 -16.06 8.31
C GLY A 377 9.18 -17.50 8.01
N ASN A 378 9.87 -17.64 6.89
CA ASN A 378 10.46 -18.90 6.47
C ASN A 378 11.72 -19.20 7.27
N ASP A 379 11.84 -20.43 7.75
CA ASP A 379 12.95 -20.89 8.60
C ASP A 379 14.07 -21.46 7.73
N GLY A 380 15.17 -20.72 7.62
CA GLY A 380 16.36 -21.16 6.88
C GLY A 380 17.12 -22.34 7.53
N SER A 381 16.86 -22.62 8.81
CA SER A 381 17.44 -23.77 9.50
C SER A 381 16.72 -25.09 9.19
N SER A 382 15.48 -25.02 8.69
CA SER A 382 14.65 -26.18 8.40
C SER A 382 14.76 -26.60 6.94
N ALA A 383 15.05 -27.87 6.70
CA ALA A 383 15.06 -28.45 5.36
C ALA A 383 13.65 -28.50 4.73
N THR A 384 12.60 -28.50 5.55
CA THR A 384 11.19 -28.60 5.12
C THR A 384 10.48 -27.26 5.00
N ASN A 385 10.92 -26.25 5.75
CA ASN A 385 10.28 -24.94 5.83
C ASN A 385 11.21 -23.80 5.40
N ASN A 386 12.22 -24.09 4.63
CA ASN A 386 13.00 -23.04 4.02
C ASN A 386 12.27 -22.51 2.77
N TYR A 387 12.50 -21.28 2.42
CA TYR A 387 11.93 -20.61 1.26
C TYR A 387 12.52 -21.09 -0.08
N LYS A 388 12.98 -22.33 -0.15
CA LYS A 388 13.49 -22.92 -1.40
C LYS A 388 12.35 -23.61 -2.13
N ALA A 389 12.24 -23.41 -3.42
CA ALA A 389 11.19 -23.97 -4.28
C ALA A 389 11.00 -25.49 -4.15
N SER A 390 12.04 -26.20 -3.74
CA SER A 390 11.98 -27.65 -3.53
C SER A 390 11.06 -28.08 -2.39
N THR A 391 10.64 -27.18 -1.51
CA THR A 391 9.78 -27.49 -0.37
C THR A 391 8.31 -27.16 -0.62
N GLY A 392 7.99 -26.24 -1.54
CA GLY A 392 6.63 -25.84 -1.86
C GLY A 392 5.87 -25.10 -0.74
N TYR A 393 6.57 -24.63 0.30
CA TYR A 393 5.96 -23.91 1.44
C TYR A 393 6.42 -22.46 1.54
N ASN A 394 5.53 -21.60 2.01
CA ASN A 394 5.79 -20.20 2.33
C ASN A 394 5.11 -19.83 3.66
N ASN A 395 5.91 -19.68 4.70
CA ASN A 395 5.44 -19.30 6.04
C ASN A 395 5.60 -17.80 6.32
N ARG A 396 5.99 -17.01 5.32
CA ARG A 396 6.14 -15.58 5.46
C ARG A 396 4.79 -14.88 5.35
N PHE A 397 4.40 -14.18 6.43
CA PHE A 397 3.19 -13.35 6.41
C PHE A 397 3.36 -12.16 5.47
N ASP A 398 2.35 -11.89 4.66
CA ASP A 398 2.26 -10.73 3.79
C ASP A 398 1.16 -9.78 4.28
N PRO A 399 1.46 -8.51 4.62
CA PRO A 399 0.47 -7.55 5.12
C PRO A 399 -0.47 -7.01 4.03
N LEU A 400 -0.72 -7.76 2.98
CA LEU A 400 -1.67 -7.49 1.92
C LEU A 400 -1.49 -6.09 1.29
N TYR A 401 -2.57 -5.31 1.34
CA TYR A 401 -2.71 -3.98 0.75
C TYR A 401 -2.72 -2.89 1.84
N GLY A 402 -2.00 -3.12 2.93
CA GLY A 402 -1.90 -2.22 4.07
C GLY A 402 -0.99 -1.01 3.85
N THR A 403 -0.72 -0.29 4.94
CA THR A 403 0.19 0.85 5.00
C THR A 403 1.37 0.53 5.93
N PRO A 404 2.37 -0.26 5.49
CA PRO A 404 3.48 -0.74 6.32
C PRO A 404 4.29 0.38 6.96
N HIS A 405 4.53 1.47 6.24
CA HIS A 405 5.21 2.68 6.71
C HIS A 405 4.72 3.17 8.09
N ARG A 406 3.45 2.97 8.40
CA ARG A 406 2.86 3.40 9.66
C ARG A 406 3.23 2.51 10.85
N HIS A 407 3.67 1.28 10.60
CA HIS A 407 3.76 0.24 11.61
C HIS A 407 5.18 -0.24 11.88
N TRP A 408 6.02 -0.36 10.85
CA TRP A 408 7.31 -1.05 10.93
C TRP A 408 8.49 -0.14 10.57
N GLY A 409 8.49 1.08 11.14
CA GLY A 409 9.51 2.10 10.94
C GLY A 409 9.26 2.97 9.72
N TYR A 410 9.67 4.24 9.80
CA TYR A 410 9.49 5.23 8.73
C TYR A 410 10.57 5.14 7.66
N MET A 411 11.67 4.43 7.93
CA MET A 411 12.73 4.17 6.94
C MET A 411 12.34 3.14 5.88
N ASP A 412 11.11 2.56 5.94
CA ASP A 412 10.53 1.68 4.93
C ASP A 412 11.35 0.41 4.63
N TYR A 413 12.12 -0.10 5.59
CA TYR A 413 12.90 -1.33 5.41
C TYR A 413 12.03 -2.58 5.29
N PHE A 414 10.79 -2.56 5.81
CA PHE A 414 9.96 -3.74 5.94
C PHE A 414 8.62 -3.58 5.24
N TYR A 415 8.29 -4.52 4.35
CA TYR A 415 6.98 -4.66 3.68
C TYR A 415 6.55 -3.47 2.81
N VAL A 416 7.44 -2.51 2.55
CA VAL A 416 7.24 -1.45 1.57
C VAL A 416 8.03 -1.81 0.33
N GLY A 417 7.33 -1.97 -0.81
CA GLY A 417 7.95 -2.40 -2.05
C GLY A 417 8.40 -3.86 -2.03
N THR A 418 9.60 -4.11 -2.55
CA THR A 418 10.23 -5.43 -2.63
C THR A 418 11.26 -5.62 -1.52
N ASN A 419 11.84 -6.83 -1.44
CA ASN A 419 12.93 -7.16 -0.52
C ASN A 419 12.55 -7.20 0.96
N SER A 420 11.29 -7.52 1.29
CA SER A 420 10.91 -7.85 2.66
C SER A 420 11.60 -9.13 3.13
N PRO A 421 12.01 -9.21 4.40
CA PRO A 421 12.75 -10.37 4.89
C PRO A 421 11.99 -11.68 4.72
N ALA A 422 12.66 -12.70 4.18
CA ALA A 422 12.08 -14.03 4.08
C ALA A 422 11.79 -14.64 5.46
N GLY A 423 12.62 -14.34 6.44
CA GLY A 423 12.49 -14.80 7.83
C GLY A 423 11.40 -14.09 8.65
N GLY A 424 10.59 -13.24 8.04
CA GLY A 424 9.57 -12.48 8.76
C GLY A 424 10.14 -11.38 9.64
N LEU A 425 9.35 -10.85 10.58
CA LEU A 425 9.73 -9.71 11.40
C LEU A 425 9.18 -9.80 12.82
N ASN A 426 10.02 -9.53 13.79
CA ASN A 426 9.67 -9.14 15.15
C ASN A 426 9.99 -7.66 15.30
N ASN A 427 9.02 -6.86 15.73
CA ASN A 427 9.14 -5.42 15.92
C ASN A 427 8.66 -5.01 17.30
N GLY A 428 9.59 -4.70 18.19
CA GLY A 428 9.28 -4.04 19.46
C GLY A 428 9.33 -2.54 19.29
N TYR A 429 8.37 -1.79 19.86
CA TYR A 429 8.38 -0.34 19.71
C TYR A 429 7.90 0.43 20.93
N LEU A 430 8.50 1.60 21.11
CA LEU A 430 8.10 2.59 22.09
C LEU A 430 7.88 3.93 21.36
N LYS A 431 6.73 4.56 21.58
CA LYS A 431 6.39 5.83 20.93
C LYS A 431 5.98 6.86 21.97
N ALA A 432 6.45 8.09 21.82
CA ALA A 432 6.04 9.23 22.61
C ALA A 432 5.51 10.33 21.69
N LYS A 433 4.35 10.89 22.05
CA LYS A 433 3.69 11.93 21.25
C LYS A 433 3.20 13.06 22.15
N TYR A 434 3.54 14.29 21.79
CA TYR A 434 3.00 15.51 22.36
C TYR A 434 2.11 16.21 21.33
N THR A 435 0.90 16.62 21.72
CA THR A 435 -0.04 17.31 20.83
C THR A 435 -0.59 18.57 21.49
N SER A 436 -0.46 19.69 20.82
CA SER A 436 -1.12 20.96 21.15
C SER A 436 -2.06 21.39 20.03
N ASN A 437 -2.68 22.57 20.13
CA ASN A 437 -3.61 23.05 19.10
C ASN A 437 -3.00 23.14 17.70
N MET A 438 -1.74 23.58 17.62
CA MET A 438 -1.07 23.81 16.32
C MET A 438 0.10 22.86 16.09
N LEU A 439 0.65 22.27 17.13
CA LEU A 439 1.91 21.52 17.08
C LEU A 439 1.71 20.09 17.56
N THR A 440 2.22 19.14 16.78
CA THR A 440 2.41 17.75 17.21
C THR A 440 3.88 17.39 17.06
N PHE A 441 4.45 16.83 18.11
CA PHE A 441 5.80 16.28 18.10
C PHE A 441 5.72 14.79 18.47
N GLY A 442 6.42 13.95 17.74
CA GLY A 442 6.50 12.51 17.96
C GLY A 442 7.94 12.03 17.95
N VAL A 443 8.20 11.01 18.75
CA VAL A 443 9.43 10.21 18.72
C VAL A 443 9.01 8.74 18.78
N ASP A 444 9.40 7.97 17.79
CA ASP A 444 9.20 6.53 17.74
C ASP A 444 10.56 5.84 17.82
N TYR A 445 10.68 4.80 18.62
CA TYR A 445 11.83 3.91 18.69
C TYR A 445 11.38 2.50 18.35
N HIS A 446 12.07 1.87 17.44
CA HIS A 446 11.81 0.51 17.00
C HIS A 446 13.05 -0.36 17.17
N THR A 447 12.86 -1.62 17.58
CA THR A 447 13.87 -2.68 17.54
C THR A 447 13.38 -3.79 16.64
N PHE A 448 14.24 -4.23 15.72
CA PHE A 448 13.87 -5.18 14.68
C PHE A 448 14.69 -6.45 14.75
N ALA A 449 14.02 -7.58 14.61
CA ALA A 449 14.67 -8.88 14.48
C ALA A 449 13.91 -9.76 13.46
N LEU A 450 14.59 -10.67 12.81
CA LEU A 450 13.94 -11.74 12.04
C LEU A 450 13.11 -12.60 13.00
N ASN A 451 11.93 -13.02 12.58
CA ASN A 451 11.14 -14.02 13.30
C ASN A 451 11.79 -15.42 13.21
N LYS A 452 12.38 -15.73 12.06
CA LYS A 452 13.13 -16.96 11.79
C LYS A 452 14.48 -16.62 11.15
N ALA A 453 15.53 -17.32 11.54
CA ALA A 453 16.82 -17.18 10.90
C ALA A 453 16.74 -17.59 9.42
N THR A 454 17.45 -16.84 8.58
CA THR A 454 17.63 -17.17 7.15
C THR A 454 19.05 -17.65 6.89
N THR A 455 19.36 -18.04 5.67
CA THR A 455 20.71 -18.53 5.30
C THR A 455 21.45 -17.51 4.44
N LYS A 456 22.78 -17.45 4.62
CA LYS A 456 23.71 -16.80 3.70
C LYS A 456 23.89 -17.64 2.42
N GLY A 457 24.65 -17.12 1.47
CA GLY A 457 24.97 -17.82 0.23
C GLY A 457 25.73 -19.14 0.39
N ASP A 458 26.49 -19.29 1.47
CA ASP A 458 27.21 -20.50 1.84
C ASP A 458 26.39 -21.53 2.65
N GLY A 459 25.11 -21.20 2.93
CA GLY A 459 24.19 -22.02 3.70
C GLY A 459 24.28 -21.84 5.21
N THR A 460 25.17 -21.00 5.72
CA THR A 460 25.23 -20.69 7.16
C THR A 460 24.07 -19.80 7.58
N LEU A 461 23.64 -19.89 8.84
CA LEU A 461 22.53 -19.09 9.36
C LEU A 461 22.94 -17.62 9.54
N VAL A 462 22.03 -16.75 9.21
CA VAL A 462 22.08 -15.32 9.51
C VAL A 462 21.56 -15.09 10.93
N GLY A 463 22.22 -14.24 11.71
CA GLY A 463 21.70 -13.79 13.00
C GLY A 463 20.37 -13.05 12.86
N THR A 464 19.54 -13.11 13.87
CA THR A 464 18.18 -12.51 13.81
C THR A 464 18.13 -11.02 14.08
N ASP A 465 19.07 -10.46 14.83
CA ASP A 465 19.10 -9.01 15.12
C ASP A 465 19.34 -8.18 13.85
N LEU A 466 18.40 -7.29 13.52
CA LEU A 466 18.46 -6.43 12.35
C LEU A 466 18.87 -5.00 12.68
N GLY A 467 18.79 -4.60 13.96
CA GLY A 467 19.11 -3.26 14.41
C GLY A 467 17.90 -2.48 14.91
N ASN A 468 18.07 -1.16 14.99
CA ASN A 468 17.11 -0.24 15.61
C ASN A 468 16.85 0.97 14.71
N GLU A 469 15.65 1.56 14.84
CA GLU A 469 15.29 2.80 14.15
C GLU A 469 14.74 3.82 15.13
N ILE A 470 15.10 5.08 14.93
CA ILE A 470 14.54 6.21 15.68
C ILE A 470 13.95 7.17 14.67
N ASP A 471 12.69 7.54 14.88
CA ASP A 471 11.95 8.47 14.05
C ASP A 471 11.54 9.70 14.83
N PHE A 472 11.78 10.88 14.27
CA PHE A 472 11.33 12.17 14.80
C PHE A 472 10.34 12.78 13.83
N LEU A 473 9.20 13.22 14.35
CA LEU A 473 8.14 13.85 13.58
C LEU A 473 7.74 15.17 14.23
N LEU A 474 7.77 16.24 13.46
CA LEU A 474 7.25 17.54 13.85
C LEU A 474 6.19 17.97 12.85
N ASN A 475 4.96 18.16 13.32
CA ASN A 475 3.83 18.56 12.51
C ASN A 475 3.27 19.89 13.01
N TYR A 476 3.17 20.89 12.13
CA TYR A 476 2.69 22.23 12.42
C TYR A 476 1.47 22.57 11.55
N ASN A 477 0.30 22.74 12.19
CA ASN A 477 -0.91 23.22 11.55
C ASN A 477 -0.89 24.76 11.52
N MET A 478 -0.38 25.33 10.43
CA MET A 478 -0.32 26.78 10.23
C MET A 478 -1.71 27.42 10.26
N ASN A 479 -2.66 26.75 9.63
CA ASN A 479 -4.07 27.13 9.61
C ASN A 479 -4.95 25.90 9.28
N LYS A 480 -6.26 26.09 9.12
CA LYS A 480 -7.21 25.01 8.79
C LYS A 480 -6.84 24.25 7.51
N PHE A 481 -6.19 24.89 6.56
CA PHE A 481 -5.95 24.36 5.22
C PHE A 481 -4.49 24.02 4.96
N THR A 482 -3.56 24.47 5.82
CA THR A 482 -2.13 24.35 5.58
C THR A 482 -1.45 23.67 6.75
N ASN A 483 -0.76 22.59 6.43
CA ASN A 483 0.02 21.80 7.36
C ASN A 483 1.46 21.67 6.84
N ILE A 484 2.42 21.81 7.74
CA ILE A 484 3.86 21.62 7.50
C ILE A 484 4.34 20.47 8.38
N GLU A 485 5.02 19.50 7.80
CA GLU A 485 5.53 18.34 8.50
C GLU A 485 7.02 18.17 8.20
N LEU A 486 7.82 18.01 9.23
CA LEU A 486 9.25 17.70 9.18
C LEU A 486 9.45 16.34 9.83
N GLY A 487 10.06 15.42 9.11
CA GLY A 487 10.44 14.11 9.62
C GLY A 487 11.94 13.87 9.48
N TYR A 488 12.53 13.23 10.48
CA TYR A 488 13.91 12.77 10.47
C TYR A 488 13.99 11.38 11.08
N SER A 489 14.54 10.45 10.34
CA SER A 489 14.66 9.04 10.74
C SER A 489 16.09 8.56 10.62
N VAL A 490 16.49 7.69 11.54
CA VAL A 490 17.82 7.07 11.58
C VAL A 490 17.67 5.56 11.80
N MET A 491 18.12 4.76 10.85
CA MET A 491 18.30 3.32 11.00
C MET A 491 19.73 3.03 11.42
N MET A 492 19.88 2.25 12.47
CA MET A 492 21.15 1.69 12.98
C MET A 492 21.11 0.17 12.78
N ALA A 493 21.50 -0.26 11.59
CA ALA A 493 21.40 -1.65 11.18
C ALA A 493 22.60 -2.50 11.63
N THR A 494 22.39 -3.80 11.71
CA THR A 494 23.46 -4.80 11.85
C THR A 494 23.88 -5.35 10.47
N ASP A 495 24.96 -6.16 10.43
CA ASP A 495 25.33 -6.88 9.21
C ASP A 495 24.22 -7.82 8.73
N ASN A 496 23.43 -8.38 9.67
CA ASN A 496 22.33 -9.28 9.34
C ASN A 496 21.28 -8.62 8.45
N MET A 497 21.08 -7.29 8.55
CA MET A 497 20.16 -6.56 7.70
C MET A 497 20.52 -6.71 6.22
N THR A 498 21.80 -6.68 5.84
CA THR A 498 22.23 -6.83 4.45
C THR A 498 21.84 -8.19 3.87
N PHE A 499 21.95 -9.24 4.67
CA PHE A 499 21.52 -10.60 4.27
C PHE A 499 20.00 -10.71 4.22
N ALA A 500 19.30 -10.19 5.24
CA ALA A 500 17.85 -10.21 5.30
C ALA A 500 17.22 -9.46 4.12
N LYS A 501 17.86 -8.41 3.62
CA LYS A 501 17.44 -7.63 2.46
C LYS A 501 17.96 -8.19 1.12
N GLY A 502 18.72 -9.28 1.15
CA GLY A 502 19.31 -9.88 -0.05
C GLY A 502 20.39 -9.02 -0.72
N GLN A 503 20.98 -8.06 0.02
CA GLN A 503 22.00 -7.16 -0.48
C GLN A 503 23.40 -7.75 -0.43
N ALA A 504 23.64 -8.69 0.48
CA ALA A 504 24.91 -9.41 0.62
C ALA A 504 24.67 -10.92 0.68
N THR A 505 25.64 -11.69 0.19
CA THR A 505 25.67 -13.15 0.27
C THR A 505 26.85 -13.67 1.11
N THR A 506 27.83 -12.79 1.40
CA THR A 506 29.03 -13.08 2.19
C THR A 506 29.29 -11.99 3.22
N ASP A 507 29.99 -12.33 4.32
CA ASP A 507 30.36 -11.36 5.35
C ASP A 507 31.25 -10.22 4.81
N ALA A 508 32.12 -10.52 3.85
CA ALA A 508 32.93 -9.49 3.19
C ALA A 508 32.06 -8.49 2.43
N ALA A 509 31.05 -8.96 1.68
CA ALA A 509 30.11 -8.11 0.99
C ALA A 509 29.24 -7.31 1.97
N ALA A 510 28.81 -7.90 3.08
CA ALA A 510 28.02 -7.19 4.09
C ALA A 510 28.76 -5.98 4.67
N LYS A 511 30.06 -6.06 4.85
CA LYS A 511 30.90 -4.97 5.37
C LYS A 511 31.07 -3.78 4.42
N THR A 512 30.72 -3.90 3.16
CA THR A 512 30.81 -2.80 2.19
C THR A 512 29.62 -1.85 2.26
N PHE A 513 28.61 -2.14 3.09
CA PHE A 513 27.44 -1.30 3.27
C PHE A 513 27.55 -0.45 4.53
N ASP A 514 27.09 0.80 4.44
CA ASP A 514 26.89 1.66 5.61
C ASP A 514 25.77 1.08 6.47
N LYS A 515 26.01 1.00 7.77
CA LYS A 515 25.02 0.50 8.74
C LYS A 515 24.09 1.57 9.27
N THR A 516 24.38 2.84 8.95
CA THR A 516 23.57 3.98 9.37
C THR A 516 22.83 4.55 8.19
N GLY A 517 21.54 4.25 8.10
CA GLY A 517 20.63 4.89 7.14
C GLY A 517 20.04 6.17 7.73
N THR A 518 19.86 7.20 6.92
CA THR A 518 19.19 8.45 7.34
C THR A 518 18.18 8.91 6.31
N TRP A 519 17.11 9.51 6.79
CA TRP A 519 16.07 10.11 5.97
C TRP A 519 15.56 11.40 6.59
N LEU A 520 15.59 12.48 5.84
CA LEU A 520 15.03 13.77 6.20
C LEU A 520 13.99 14.16 5.16
N TYR A 521 12.83 14.62 5.60
CA TYR A 521 11.86 15.21 4.69
C TYR A 521 11.18 16.45 5.26
N LEU A 522 10.81 17.35 4.36
CA LEU A 522 9.91 18.47 4.61
C LEU A 522 8.69 18.32 3.69
N MET A 523 7.51 18.21 4.28
CA MET A 523 6.25 18.11 3.55
C MET A 523 5.38 19.34 3.83
N ILE A 524 4.88 19.96 2.76
CA ILE A 524 3.90 21.04 2.83
C ILE A 524 2.63 20.52 2.20
N ASN A 525 1.52 20.58 2.93
CA ASN A 525 0.24 20.07 2.50
C ASN A 525 -0.83 21.16 2.60
N ILE A 526 -1.28 21.66 1.45
CA ILE A 526 -2.27 22.72 1.30
C ILE A 526 -3.55 22.09 0.78
N ARG A 527 -4.66 22.22 1.53
CA ARG A 527 -5.95 21.57 1.25
C ARG A 527 -7.10 22.58 1.23
N PRO A 528 -7.21 23.42 0.19
CA PRO A 528 -8.29 24.39 0.09
C PRO A 528 -9.65 23.68 -0.03
N ASP A 529 -10.64 24.25 0.62
CA ASP A 529 -12.05 23.99 0.39
C ASP A 529 -12.60 25.19 -0.42
N PHE A 530 -12.94 24.95 -1.69
CA PHE A 530 -13.31 26.03 -2.61
C PHE A 530 -14.67 26.66 -2.30
N PHE A 531 -15.48 26.00 -1.47
CA PHE A 531 -16.77 26.51 -1.01
C PHE A 531 -16.76 26.92 0.47
N TYR A 532 -15.57 26.99 1.09
CA TYR A 532 -15.49 27.41 2.48
C TYR A 532 -15.87 28.88 2.65
N ALA A 533 -16.95 29.12 3.38
CA ALA A 533 -17.32 30.45 3.87
C ALA A 533 -16.84 30.60 5.32
N LYS A 534 -16.07 31.65 5.61
CA LYS A 534 -15.66 31.94 6.99
C LYS A 534 -16.92 32.30 7.80
N PRO A 535 -17.14 31.65 8.96
CA PRO A 535 -18.25 32.03 9.83
C PRO A 535 -18.19 33.52 10.17
N VAL A 536 -19.28 34.24 9.96
CA VAL A 536 -19.39 35.63 10.38
C VAL A 536 -19.44 35.64 11.91
N ALA A 537 -18.48 36.29 12.55
CA ALA A 537 -18.53 36.50 13.99
C ALA A 537 -19.79 37.33 14.28
N ILE A 538 -20.76 36.75 14.96
CA ILE A 538 -21.89 37.51 15.51
C ILE A 538 -21.26 38.36 16.64
N LYS A 539 -21.27 39.69 16.41
CA LYS A 539 -20.83 40.68 17.43
C LYS A 539 -21.86 40.77 18.55
#